data_1bd7a5bc6e92920ad1cb7bc675def171
#
_entry.id   1bd7a5bc6e92920ad1cb7bc675def171
#
_cell.length_a   1.000
_cell.length_b   1.000
_cell.length_c   1.000
_cell.angle_alpha   90.00
_cell.angle_beta   90.00
_cell.angle_gamma   90.00
#
_symmetry.space_group_name_H-M   'P 1'
#
loop_
_entity.id
_entity.type
_entity.pdbx_description
1 polymer ?
#
loop_
_entity_poly.entity_id
_entity_poly.type
_entity_poly.pdbx_seq_one_letter_code
_entity_poly.pdbx_strand_id
1 'polypeptide(L)'
;MTVFPFPPDFPGLSVPFSVVGFDWDSGAPDGELLILTSGCGAPAFDGPVFTPDAAFDDDRLLRPADAAPEQGPVWMEAFCPRGTLRARLTAAAAAFGERLWLHLAPMSTLYTLPCPDGAGTPVSDAERAALLAAHPGYFCPEFVCQCAHWPDSDIIRVLLYDTDETLAMQLALAAACGVPQVFGQLCVS
;
A
#
# COMPACT_ATOMS: atom_id res chain seq x y z
N MET A 1 5.97 -9.15 14.56
CA MET A 1 4.86 -8.60 13.73
C MET A 1 4.63 -9.64 12.65
N THR A 2 3.51 -10.34 12.70
CA THR A 2 3.21 -11.40 11.75
C THR A 2 2.70 -10.74 10.48
N VAL A 3 3.41 -10.90 9.38
CA VAL A 3 2.96 -10.47 8.06
C VAL A 3 2.17 -11.63 7.48
N PHE A 4 0.88 -11.45 7.28
CA PHE A 4 0.05 -12.48 6.66
C PHE A 4 0.06 -12.29 5.14
N PRO A 5 0.17 -13.37 4.37
CA PRO A 5 -0.14 -13.30 2.95
C PRO A 5 -1.57 -12.78 2.79
N PHE A 6 -1.83 -11.98 1.76
CA PHE A 6 -3.20 -11.71 1.36
C PHE A 6 -3.92 -13.06 1.23
N PRO A 7 -5.13 -13.20 1.77
CA PRO A 7 -5.85 -14.46 1.60
C PRO A 7 -5.93 -14.75 0.10
N PRO A 8 -5.57 -15.98 -0.33
CA PRO A 8 -5.55 -16.35 -1.75
C PRO A 8 -6.91 -16.24 -2.43
N ASP A 9 -7.96 -16.10 -1.66
CA ASP A 9 -9.34 -16.02 -2.09
C ASP A 9 -9.98 -14.69 -1.72
N PHE A 10 -9.53 -13.60 -2.35
CA PHE A 10 -10.38 -12.41 -2.41
C PHE A 10 -11.57 -12.74 -3.31
N PRO A 11 -12.82 -12.74 -2.81
CA PRO A 11 -13.98 -13.11 -3.60
C PRO A 11 -14.10 -12.17 -4.82
N GLY A 12 -14.00 -12.74 -6.02
CA GLY A 12 -14.15 -12.00 -7.28
C GLY A 12 -12.86 -11.56 -7.96
N LEU A 13 -11.68 -11.84 -7.42
CA LEU A 13 -10.40 -11.58 -8.10
C LEU A 13 -9.88 -12.86 -8.77
N SER A 14 -9.91 -12.89 -10.10
CA SER A 14 -9.23 -13.91 -10.93
C SER A 14 -7.90 -13.38 -11.48
N VAL A 15 -7.10 -12.70 -10.65
CA VAL A 15 -5.80 -12.14 -11.07
C VAL A 15 -4.70 -12.85 -10.33
N PRO A 16 -3.69 -13.39 -11.02
CA PRO A 16 -2.52 -13.91 -10.35
C PRO A 16 -1.80 -12.74 -9.69
N PHE A 17 -1.67 -12.77 -8.39
CA PHE A 17 -0.78 -11.88 -7.64
C PHE A 17 0.01 -12.71 -6.66
N SER A 18 1.27 -12.35 -6.53
CA SER A 18 2.16 -12.96 -5.55
C SER A 18 2.30 -12.00 -4.39
N VAL A 19 1.92 -12.45 -3.21
CA VAL A 19 2.12 -11.71 -1.97
C VAL A 19 2.85 -12.61 -1.00
N VAL A 20 3.94 -12.13 -0.47
CA VAL A 20 4.66 -12.88 0.55
C VAL A 20 5.10 -11.94 1.66
N GLY A 21 4.50 -12.13 2.81
CA GLY A 21 5.03 -11.66 4.06
C GLY A 21 5.76 -12.79 4.76
N PHE A 22 6.86 -12.49 5.39
CA PHE A 22 7.68 -13.45 6.08
C PHE A 22 7.84 -13.11 7.56
N ASP A 23 7.64 -14.12 8.43
CA ASP A 23 8.01 -14.06 9.83
C ASP A 23 9.44 -14.62 9.98
N TRP A 24 10.38 -13.76 10.36
CA TRP A 24 11.78 -14.09 10.50
C TRP A 24 12.07 -15.18 11.53
N ASP A 25 11.23 -15.34 12.52
CA ASP A 25 11.41 -16.32 13.58
C ASP A 25 11.16 -17.79 13.14
N SER A 26 10.61 -18.01 11.96
CA SER A 26 10.18 -19.33 11.48
C SER A 26 11.17 -20.11 10.60
N GLY A 27 12.33 -19.56 10.23
CA GLY A 27 13.34 -20.26 9.43
C GLY A 27 13.64 -19.64 8.06
N ALA A 28 14.06 -20.44 7.08
CA ALA A 28 14.41 -19.96 5.74
C ALA A 28 13.18 -19.35 5.04
N PRO A 29 13.33 -18.16 4.38
CA PRO A 29 12.25 -17.52 3.67
C PRO A 29 11.75 -18.41 2.52
N ASP A 30 10.44 -18.60 2.48
CA ASP A 30 9.76 -19.30 1.39
C ASP A 30 8.75 -18.32 0.78
N GLY A 31 9.11 -17.78 -0.39
CA GLY A 31 8.24 -16.81 -1.06
C GLY A 31 8.96 -15.89 -2.06
N GLU A 32 8.20 -14.98 -2.64
CA GLU A 32 8.67 -14.09 -3.72
C GLU A 32 9.20 -12.73 -3.23
N LEU A 33 8.86 -12.33 -2.02
CA LEU A 33 9.30 -11.08 -1.40
C LEU A 33 9.61 -11.30 0.09
N LEU A 34 10.74 -10.81 0.54
CA LEU A 34 11.10 -10.77 1.94
C LEU A 34 10.79 -9.39 2.54
N ILE A 35 10.02 -9.36 3.64
CA ILE A 35 9.81 -8.15 4.41
C ILE A 35 10.62 -8.25 5.70
N LEU A 36 11.63 -7.39 5.84
CA LEU A 36 12.45 -7.29 7.04
C LEU A 36 11.95 -6.17 7.95
N THR A 37 11.90 -6.45 9.23
CA THR A 37 11.79 -5.41 10.26
C THR A 37 13.19 -4.88 10.63
N SER A 38 13.25 -3.70 11.25
CA SER A 38 14.51 -3.08 11.65
C SER A 38 15.35 -3.98 12.58
N GLY A 39 16.67 -4.01 12.37
CA GLY A 39 17.63 -4.74 13.19
C GLY A 39 17.90 -6.20 12.78
N CYS A 40 17.30 -6.67 11.69
CA CYS A 40 17.58 -7.98 11.12
C CYS A 40 18.76 -7.89 10.14
N GLY A 41 19.73 -8.81 10.27
CA GLY A 41 20.81 -8.92 9.30
C GLY A 41 20.29 -9.37 7.91
N ALA A 42 21.12 -9.19 6.87
CA ALA A 42 20.76 -9.66 5.53
C ALA A 42 20.64 -11.19 5.49
N PRO A 43 19.46 -11.74 5.20
CA PRO A 43 19.25 -13.17 5.14
C PRO A 43 19.78 -13.78 3.84
N ALA A 44 19.94 -15.09 3.82
CA ALA A 44 20.16 -15.86 2.61
C ALA A 44 18.84 -15.99 1.84
N PHE A 45 18.47 -14.95 1.11
CA PHE A 45 17.29 -14.87 0.27
C PHE A 45 17.65 -14.20 -1.05
N ASP A 46 17.30 -14.81 -2.17
CA ASP A 46 17.72 -14.33 -3.50
C ASP A 46 16.70 -13.38 -4.15
N GLY A 47 15.49 -13.26 -3.59
CA GLY A 47 14.43 -12.40 -4.10
C GLY A 47 14.47 -10.95 -3.61
N PRO A 48 13.50 -10.13 -4.02
CA PRO A 48 13.35 -8.75 -3.57
C PRO A 48 13.17 -8.63 -2.05
N VAL A 49 13.69 -7.55 -1.48
CA VAL A 49 13.62 -7.27 -0.04
C VAL A 49 12.99 -5.90 0.20
N PHE A 50 11.97 -5.84 1.02
CA PHE A 50 11.39 -4.60 1.53
C PHE A 50 11.78 -4.41 3.00
N THR A 51 12.39 -3.27 3.32
CA THR A 51 12.75 -2.94 4.70
C THR A 51 12.70 -1.44 4.94
N PRO A 52 12.28 -1.00 6.13
CA PRO A 52 12.43 0.39 6.58
C PRO A 52 13.85 0.70 7.09
N ASP A 53 14.75 -0.30 7.19
CA ASP A 53 16.11 -0.14 7.70
C ASP A 53 17.00 0.52 6.64
N ALA A 54 17.37 1.79 6.87
CA ALA A 54 18.24 2.55 5.98
C ALA A 54 19.69 2.01 5.91
N ALA A 55 20.08 1.13 6.82
CA ALA A 55 21.40 0.49 6.81
C ALA A 55 21.48 -0.69 5.82
N PHE A 56 20.34 -1.18 5.35
CA PHE A 56 20.28 -2.21 4.34
C PHE A 56 20.41 -1.56 2.94
N ASP A 57 21.55 -1.78 2.29
CA ASP A 57 21.81 -1.31 0.92
C ASP A 57 22.33 -2.48 0.07
N ASP A 58 21.42 -3.11 -0.66
CA ASP A 58 21.64 -4.32 -1.45
C ASP A 58 20.83 -4.19 -2.75
N ASP A 59 21.27 -4.84 -3.83
CA ASP A 59 20.60 -4.81 -5.13
C ASP A 59 19.18 -5.42 -5.12
N ARG A 60 18.87 -6.20 -4.10
CA ARG A 60 17.55 -6.79 -3.86
C ARG A 60 16.57 -5.83 -3.17
N LEU A 61 17.07 -4.70 -2.64
CA LEU A 61 16.23 -3.74 -1.93
C LEU A 61 15.17 -3.15 -2.85
N LEU A 62 13.90 -3.26 -2.44
CA LEU A 62 12.81 -2.50 -3.07
C LEU A 62 13.01 -1.01 -2.79
N ARG A 63 13.27 -0.25 -3.84
CA ARG A 63 13.45 1.20 -3.77
C ARG A 63 12.18 1.93 -4.18
N PRO A 64 11.86 3.08 -3.54
CA PRO A 64 10.68 3.84 -3.95
C PRO A 64 10.78 4.30 -5.40
N ALA A 65 9.66 4.25 -6.12
CA ALA A 65 9.58 4.62 -7.54
C ALA A 65 9.93 6.08 -7.81
N ASP A 66 9.68 6.98 -6.86
CA ASP A 66 10.02 8.40 -6.96
C ASP A 66 11.53 8.68 -6.87
N ALA A 67 12.31 7.75 -6.32
CA ALA A 67 13.76 7.78 -6.38
C ALA A 67 14.32 7.43 -7.77
N ALA A 68 13.47 6.97 -8.70
CA ALA A 68 13.80 6.59 -10.09
C ALA A 68 15.06 5.70 -10.22
N PRO A 69 15.16 4.55 -9.50
CA PRO A 69 16.34 3.72 -9.54
C PRO A 69 16.54 3.10 -10.92
N GLU A 70 17.77 3.10 -11.42
CA GLU A 70 18.11 2.54 -12.74
C GLU A 70 17.99 1.00 -12.76
N GLN A 71 18.27 0.36 -11.63
CA GLN A 71 18.27 -1.10 -11.49
C GLN A 71 17.58 -1.55 -10.21
N GLY A 72 17.35 -2.87 -10.09
CA GLY A 72 16.72 -3.48 -8.94
C GLY A 72 15.18 -3.34 -8.89
N PRO A 73 14.54 -3.99 -7.91
CA PRO A 73 13.11 -3.93 -7.73
C PRO A 73 12.67 -2.55 -7.21
N VAL A 74 11.44 -2.15 -7.58
CA VAL A 74 10.89 -0.82 -7.31
C VAL A 74 9.51 -0.97 -6.69
N TRP A 75 9.15 -0.10 -5.77
CA TRP A 75 7.81 -0.08 -5.21
C TRP A 75 7.15 1.30 -5.26
N MET A 76 5.83 1.32 -5.27
CA MET A 76 5.03 2.53 -5.13
C MET A 76 3.86 2.31 -4.19
N GLU A 77 3.47 3.36 -3.48
CA GLU A 77 2.26 3.35 -2.65
C GLU A 77 0.99 3.36 -3.51
N ALA A 78 -0.01 2.58 -3.11
CA ALA A 78 -1.34 2.67 -3.71
C ALA A 78 -1.95 4.05 -3.49
N PHE A 79 -1.87 4.59 -2.28
CA PHE A 79 -2.33 5.94 -2.00
C PHE A 79 -1.25 6.99 -2.22
N CYS A 80 -1.62 8.08 -2.90
CA CYS A 80 -0.84 9.31 -2.98
C CYS A 80 -1.79 10.47 -3.36
N PRO A 81 -1.70 11.61 -2.71
CA PRO A 81 -2.60 12.76 -2.98
C PRO A 81 -2.33 13.44 -4.33
N ARG A 82 -1.36 12.96 -5.10
CA ARG A 82 -0.98 13.55 -6.39
C ARG A 82 -1.44 12.66 -7.54
N GLY A 83 -2.49 13.08 -8.23
CA GLY A 83 -3.04 12.38 -9.39
C GLY A 83 -3.87 11.16 -9.05
N THR A 84 -4.45 10.52 -10.05
CA THR A 84 -5.27 9.33 -9.86
C THR A 84 -4.39 8.08 -9.73
N LEU A 85 -4.86 7.06 -8.98
CA LEU A 85 -4.15 5.80 -8.86
C LEU A 85 -3.89 5.17 -10.25
N ARG A 86 -4.88 5.20 -11.15
CA ARG A 86 -4.73 4.67 -12.53
C ARG A 86 -3.60 5.35 -13.30
N ALA A 87 -3.55 6.68 -13.30
CA ALA A 87 -2.52 7.41 -14.05
C ALA A 87 -1.12 7.12 -13.47
N ARG A 88 -0.99 7.03 -12.17
CA ARG A 88 0.26 6.70 -11.49
C ARG A 88 0.72 5.28 -11.79
N LEU A 89 -0.17 4.28 -11.68
CA LEU A 89 0.14 2.89 -12.03
C LEU A 89 0.58 2.76 -13.48
N THR A 90 -0.15 3.41 -14.41
CA THR A 90 0.20 3.37 -15.84
C THR A 90 1.58 3.97 -16.10
N ALA A 91 1.88 5.11 -15.50
CA ALA A 91 3.19 5.77 -15.66
C ALA A 91 4.32 4.93 -15.04
N ALA A 92 4.12 4.39 -13.84
CA ALA A 92 5.12 3.57 -13.16
C ALA A 92 5.33 2.23 -13.89
N ALA A 93 4.27 1.58 -14.38
CA ALA A 93 4.40 0.35 -15.17
C ALA A 93 5.17 0.60 -16.47
N ALA A 94 4.95 1.73 -17.15
CA ALA A 94 5.70 2.11 -18.34
C ALA A 94 7.19 2.39 -18.04
N ALA A 95 7.50 2.92 -16.87
CA ALA A 95 8.87 3.25 -16.48
C ALA A 95 9.67 2.05 -15.95
N PHE A 96 9.03 1.17 -15.19
CA PHE A 96 9.73 0.13 -14.41
C PHE A 96 9.39 -1.31 -14.86
N GLY A 97 8.27 -1.50 -15.57
CA GLY A 97 7.84 -2.82 -16.06
C GLY A 97 7.72 -3.87 -14.94
N GLU A 98 8.29 -5.04 -15.15
CA GLU A 98 8.24 -6.18 -14.22
C GLU A 98 8.98 -5.94 -12.89
N ARG A 99 9.75 -4.88 -12.78
CA ARG A 99 10.44 -4.51 -11.52
C ARG A 99 9.52 -3.84 -10.52
N LEU A 100 8.32 -3.40 -10.97
CA LEU A 100 7.41 -2.61 -10.15
C LEU A 100 6.55 -3.49 -9.23
N TRP A 101 6.53 -3.14 -7.95
CA TRP A 101 5.68 -3.68 -6.92
C TRP A 101 4.73 -2.62 -6.39
N LEU A 102 3.46 -2.95 -6.23
CA LEU A 102 2.50 -2.08 -5.56
C LEU A 102 2.48 -2.40 -4.06
N HIS A 103 2.78 -1.40 -3.23
CA HIS A 103 2.56 -1.49 -1.79
C HIS A 103 1.11 -1.12 -1.49
N LEU A 104 0.37 -2.09 -0.98
CA LEU A 104 -1.04 -1.96 -0.64
C LEU A 104 -1.20 -2.05 0.88
N ALA A 105 -1.14 -0.90 1.55
CA ALA A 105 -1.41 -0.79 2.97
C ALA A 105 -2.81 -0.22 3.18
N PRO A 106 -3.72 -0.92 3.88
CA PRO A 106 -5.04 -0.39 4.18
C PRO A 106 -4.96 0.97 4.86
N MET A 107 -5.64 1.94 4.32
CA MET A 107 -5.60 3.31 4.79
C MET A 107 -6.80 3.62 5.68
N SER A 108 -6.56 4.35 6.77
CA SER A 108 -7.59 5.02 7.56
C SER A 108 -6.96 6.31 8.11
N THR A 109 -7.15 7.42 7.41
CA THR A 109 -6.40 8.65 7.67
C THR A 109 -7.30 9.88 7.58
N LEU A 110 -7.23 10.71 8.61
CA LEU A 110 -7.94 11.99 8.70
C LEU A 110 -7.02 13.14 8.31
N TYR A 111 -7.41 13.91 7.31
CA TYR A 111 -6.74 15.12 6.86
C TYR A 111 -7.47 16.37 7.32
N THR A 112 -6.71 17.41 7.59
CA THR A 112 -7.22 18.75 7.88
C THR A 112 -6.79 19.67 6.74
N LEU A 113 -7.76 20.19 5.99
CA LEU A 113 -7.45 21.09 4.87
C LEU A 113 -7.52 22.57 5.29
N PRO A 114 -6.57 23.40 4.83
CA PRO A 114 -5.47 23.06 3.92
C PRO A 114 -4.39 22.18 4.56
N CYS A 115 -3.84 21.22 3.80
CA CYS A 115 -2.83 20.26 4.25
C CYS A 115 -1.59 20.38 3.32
N PRO A 116 -0.74 21.41 3.51
CA PRO A 116 0.34 21.71 2.57
C PRO A 116 1.44 20.67 2.56
N ASP A 117 1.65 19.97 3.65
CA ASP A 117 2.63 18.87 3.79
C ASP A 117 2.08 17.51 3.35
N GLY A 118 0.77 17.41 3.13
CA GLY A 118 0.11 16.15 2.79
C GLY A 118 0.02 15.15 3.95
N ALA A 119 0.40 15.56 5.17
CA ALA A 119 0.41 14.69 6.33
C ALA A 119 -0.98 14.58 6.97
N GLY A 120 -1.55 13.37 6.99
CA GLY A 120 -2.77 13.06 7.71
C GLY A 120 -2.49 12.37 9.04
N THR A 121 -3.51 12.28 9.87
CA THR A 121 -3.46 11.57 11.16
C THR A 121 -4.11 10.19 11.00
N PRO A 122 -3.41 9.08 11.29
CA PRO A 122 -4.03 7.76 11.32
C PRO A 122 -5.21 7.72 12.29
N VAL A 123 -6.25 7.03 11.92
CA VAL A 123 -7.50 6.90 12.69
C VAL A 123 -7.76 5.42 12.94
N SER A 124 -8.05 5.07 14.19
CA SER A 124 -8.43 3.70 14.56
C SER A 124 -9.81 3.31 13.98
N ASP A 125 -10.09 2.02 13.91
CA ASP A 125 -11.39 1.52 13.43
C ASP A 125 -12.57 2.04 14.27
N ALA A 126 -12.39 2.17 15.59
CA ALA A 126 -13.42 2.70 16.47
C ALA A 126 -13.67 4.19 16.22
N GLU A 127 -12.62 4.99 16.05
CA GLU A 127 -12.74 6.41 15.71
C GLU A 127 -13.34 6.59 14.31
N ARG A 128 -12.91 5.79 13.33
CA ARG A 128 -13.48 5.79 11.98
C ARG A 128 -14.99 5.52 12.03
N ALA A 129 -15.41 4.49 12.75
CA ALA A 129 -16.81 4.15 12.89
C ALA A 129 -17.63 5.29 13.51
N ALA A 130 -17.08 5.96 14.54
CA ALA A 130 -17.73 7.11 15.17
C ALA A 130 -17.86 8.31 14.20
N LEU A 131 -16.82 8.60 13.43
CA LEU A 131 -16.84 9.66 12.43
C LEU A 131 -17.84 9.37 11.31
N LEU A 132 -17.90 8.15 10.81
CA LEU A 132 -18.80 7.74 9.73
C LEU A 132 -20.27 7.69 10.18
N ALA A 133 -20.55 7.50 11.45
CA ALA A 133 -21.92 7.60 11.99
C ALA A 133 -22.48 9.04 11.86
N ALA A 134 -21.62 10.05 11.96
CA ALA A 134 -21.99 11.45 11.82
C ALA A 134 -21.83 12.00 10.38
N HIS A 135 -20.88 11.45 9.62
CA HIS A 135 -20.47 11.93 8.31
C HIS A 135 -20.40 10.74 7.33
N PRO A 136 -21.50 10.40 6.64
CA PRO A 136 -21.53 9.25 5.74
C PRO A 136 -20.47 9.31 4.65
N GLY A 137 -19.79 8.18 4.44
CA GLY A 137 -18.77 8.05 3.40
C GLY A 137 -19.36 7.81 2.01
N TYR A 138 -18.54 8.05 1.00
CA TYR A 138 -18.82 7.76 -0.40
C TYR A 138 -17.55 7.32 -1.11
N PHE A 139 -17.69 6.63 -2.24
CA PHE A 139 -16.56 6.16 -3.03
C PHE A 139 -15.86 7.31 -3.77
N CYS A 140 -14.54 7.36 -3.66
CA CYS A 140 -13.65 8.30 -4.36
C CYS A 140 -12.93 7.56 -5.51
N PRO A 141 -13.35 7.74 -6.77
CA PRO A 141 -12.79 7.00 -7.91
C PRO A 141 -11.34 7.40 -8.25
N GLU A 142 -10.92 8.60 -7.89
CA GLU A 142 -9.58 9.09 -8.15
C GLU A 142 -8.51 8.29 -7.38
N PHE A 143 -8.81 7.98 -6.13
CA PHE A 143 -7.91 7.25 -5.23
C PHE A 143 -8.30 5.78 -5.08
N VAL A 144 -9.48 5.39 -5.57
CA VAL A 144 -10.06 4.05 -5.40
C VAL A 144 -10.18 3.69 -3.91
N CYS A 145 -10.67 4.60 -3.11
CA CYS A 145 -10.91 4.45 -1.68
C CYS A 145 -12.27 5.02 -1.28
N GLN A 146 -12.66 4.88 -0.03
CA GLN A 146 -13.80 5.59 0.54
C GLN A 146 -13.35 6.95 1.07
N CYS A 147 -14.26 7.94 0.98
CA CYS A 147 -14.04 9.29 1.44
C CYS A 147 -15.25 9.79 2.24
N ALA A 148 -15.00 10.51 3.32
CA ALA A 148 -15.99 11.35 3.96
C ALA A 148 -15.39 12.75 4.20
N HIS A 149 -16.17 13.81 4.04
CA HIS A 149 -15.69 15.14 4.34
C HIS A 149 -16.75 15.99 5.00
N TRP A 150 -16.34 16.93 5.83
CA TRP A 150 -17.22 17.86 6.52
C TRP A 150 -16.50 19.15 6.89
N PRO A 151 -17.24 20.28 6.96
CA PRO A 151 -16.69 21.51 7.52
C PRO A 151 -16.56 21.39 9.04
N ASP A 152 -15.49 21.93 9.59
CA ASP A 152 -15.22 22.03 11.03
C ASP A 152 -14.67 23.44 11.30
N SER A 153 -15.55 24.37 11.63
CA SER A 153 -15.26 25.81 11.73
C SER A 153 -14.67 26.36 10.42
N ASP A 154 -13.41 26.82 10.43
CA ASP A 154 -12.75 27.42 9.27
C ASP A 154 -11.91 26.40 8.46
N ILE A 155 -12.00 25.12 8.79
CA ILE A 155 -11.26 24.04 8.14
C ILE A 155 -12.22 23.02 7.53
N ILE A 156 -11.69 22.18 6.62
CA ILE A 156 -12.38 21.00 6.10
C ILE A 156 -11.66 19.77 6.61
N ARG A 157 -12.41 18.86 7.20
CA ARG A 157 -11.94 17.52 7.54
C ARG A 157 -12.23 16.57 6.38
N VAL A 158 -11.25 15.75 6.05
CA VAL A 158 -11.37 14.71 5.02
C VAL A 158 -10.84 13.41 5.60
N LEU A 159 -11.73 12.43 5.75
CA LEU A 159 -11.37 11.07 6.10
C LEU A 159 -11.26 10.25 4.83
N LEU A 160 -10.09 9.66 4.59
CA LEU A 160 -9.87 8.68 3.54
C LEU A 160 -9.63 7.31 4.19
N TYR A 161 -10.31 6.28 3.69
CA TYR A 161 -10.19 4.95 4.26
C TYR A 161 -10.45 3.86 3.23
N ASP A 162 -9.85 2.71 3.45
CA ASP A 162 -10.08 1.52 2.64
C ASP A 162 -11.11 0.60 3.28
N THR A 163 -11.74 -0.17 2.43
CA THR A 163 -12.58 -1.32 2.74
C THR A 163 -12.08 -2.52 1.94
N ASP A 164 -12.49 -3.73 2.28
CA ASP A 164 -12.13 -4.92 1.51
C ASP A 164 -12.50 -4.76 0.02
N GLU A 165 -13.63 -4.10 -0.26
CA GLU A 165 -14.08 -3.82 -1.63
C GLU A 165 -13.12 -2.85 -2.35
N THR A 166 -12.69 -1.75 -1.71
CA THR A 166 -11.76 -0.81 -2.34
C THR A 166 -10.38 -1.41 -2.52
N LEU A 167 -9.90 -2.22 -1.58
CA LEU A 167 -8.65 -2.97 -1.74
C LEU A 167 -8.72 -3.95 -2.92
N ALA A 168 -9.82 -4.68 -3.08
CA ALA A 168 -10.04 -5.55 -4.24
C ALA A 168 -10.04 -4.75 -5.56
N MET A 169 -10.67 -3.57 -5.58
CA MET A 169 -10.67 -2.69 -6.74
C MET A 169 -9.27 -2.15 -7.07
N GLN A 170 -8.45 -1.80 -6.06
CA GLN A 170 -7.07 -1.37 -6.25
C GLN A 170 -6.21 -2.49 -6.83
N LEU A 171 -6.36 -3.74 -6.36
CA LEU A 171 -5.69 -4.92 -6.90
C LEU A 171 -6.08 -5.16 -8.36
N ALA A 172 -7.37 -5.14 -8.68
CA ALA A 172 -7.85 -5.31 -10.05
C ALA A 172 -7.32 -4.21 -10.98
N LEU A 173 -7.25 -2.97 -10.48
CA LEU A 173 -6.69 -1.85 -11.22
C LEU A 173 -5.18 -2.02 -11.46
N ALA A 174 -4.41 -2.46 -10.47
CA ALA A 174 -2.99 -2.73 -10.61
C ALA A 174 -2.73 -3.77 -11.72
N ALA A 175 -3.44 -4.88 -11.67
CA ALA A 175 -3.35 -5.92 -12.70
C ALA A 175 -3.73 -5.40 -14.09
N ALA A 176 -4.81 -4.61 -14.20
CA ALA A 176 -5.22 -4.00 -15.47
C ALA A 176 -4.21 -2.98 -16.01
N CYS A 177 -3.36 -2.41 -15.15
CA CYS A 177 -2.26 -1.52 -15.54
C CYS A 177 -0.93 -2.27 -15.79
N GLY A 178 -0.92 -3.60 -15.71
CA GLY A 178 0.28 -4.41 -15.92
C GLY A 178 1.21 -4.48 -14.69
N VAL A 179 0.68 -4.30 -13.50
CA VAL A 179 1.40 -4.41 -12.21
C VAL A 179 0.84 -5.61 -11.43
N PRO A 180 1.31 -6.84 -11.70
CA PRO A 180 0.79 -8.03 -11.03
C PRO A 180 1.39 -8.24 -9.64
N GLN A 181 2.51 -7.61 -9.36
CA GLN A 181 3.24 -7.78 -8.10
C GLN A 181 2.72 -6.80 -7.05
N VAL A 182 2.15 -7.33 -5.99
CA VAL A 182 1.57 -6.53 -4.91
C VAL A 182 2.04 -7.09 -3.57
N PHE A 183 2.38 -6.23 -2.66
CA PHE A 183 2.65 -6.59 -1.27
C PHE A 183 1.97 -5.61 -0.31
N GLY A 184 1.75 -6.04 0.91
CA GLY A 184 1.11 -5.18 1.88
C GLY A 184 1.04 -5.79 3.27
N GLN A 185 0.71 -4.96 4.23
CA GLN A 185 0.49 -5.34 5.59
C GLN A 185 -1.02 -5.32 5.86
N LEU A 186 -1.62 -6.51 5.95
CA LEU A 186 -2.98 -6.63 6.47
C LEU A 186 -2.91 -6.60 7.99
N CYS A 187 -3.40 -5.53 8.61
CA CYS A 187 -3.72 -5.57 10.02
C CYS A 187 -5.00 -6.39 10.18
N VAL A 188 -4.86 -7.65 10.56
CA VAL A 188 -5.98 -8.43 11.08
C VAL A 188 -6.16 -7.98 12.51
N SER A 189 -7.21 -7.21 12.77
CA SER A 189 -7.66 -6.83 14.12
C SER A 189 -8.35 -8.00 14.82
#